data_c740ea51337e503d8c2952574d24d655
#
_entry.id   c740ea51337e503d8c2952574d24d655
#
_cell.length_a   1.000
_cell.length_b   1.000
_cell.length_c   1.000
_cell.angle_alpha   90.00
_cell.angle_beta   90.00
_cell.angle_gamma   90.00
#
_symmetry.space_group_name_H-M   'P 1'
#
loop_
_entity.id
_entity.type
_entity.pdbx_description
1 polymer ?
#
loop_
_entity_poly.entity_id
_entity_poly.type
_entity_poly.pdbx_seq_one_letter_code
_entity_poly.pdbx_strand_id
1 'polypeptide(L)'
;MIYYEICNKILAVQRREHTRKELIPLSKRKRGLLLLALLLALALGLWHLAIHPQPALTPVASERAPQGRVLLVPLDSRPPCRAHVAALGRIAGRDVVAPPGALMDYYSAPGDTAGLRAWLQETIAPGDTVLLSIDQLLYGGLLAAREHTATETAQDALVAYLRALHAAQPTARIYAFSILPRLTPQDTIDGYEERRALIAYSRLVGREAAGLAIDTAERDRLRAKISDASLAAYEGHFDENARLNEKLIALTEDGTLARLVLGQDDGEPYGIPNIEKYRLQQAIEASGARARVTLTHGADEIAQTLLAACVSEQQGFSPRVFVAYAEPAAAARVMPYMAVSVDATTDEKIRLIGGRRVDTPEDADLVLYLIASDAEKGSLDARAAACTALSGLVEREKPTALVDLSKHFDAREPLLPLLLARDFPLTRLTAYAGWNTTSNAVGTALAEASLALAAQRPDTSKEQREAGAMANETFLQGRILEDYFYLKEDIDPINRALRKAGYTNTADLDLEHNHRWATAMLQRRLAAQIAVYKQTRSLRAPFPVPGTDEMLAIYDLRASAGFPWPRTFEIDLTAQPFFARVAP
;
A
#
# COMPACT_ATOMS: atom_id res chain seq x y z
N MET A 1 -16.22 -14.84 16.62
CA MET A 1 -16.25 -15.97 17.57
C MET A 1 -17.35 -16.99 17.23
N ILE A 2 -18.57 -16.56 17.01
CA ILE A 2 -19.70 -17.49 16.67
C ILE A 2 -19.48 -18.17 15.31
N TYR A 3 -18.98 -17.48 14.29
CA TYR A 3 -18.71 -18.04 12.95
C TYR A 3 -17.54 -19.03 12.97
N TYR A 4 -16.51 -18.77 13.76
CA TYR A 4 -15.36 -19.67 13.94
C TYR A 4 -15.76 -20.94 14.72
N GLU A 5 -16.65 -20.80 15.69
CA GLU A 5 -17.22 -21.95 16.40
C GLU A 5 -18.16 -22.80 15.51
N ILE A 6 -18.92 -22.15 14.62
CA ILE A 6 -19.80 -22.85 13.66
C ILE A 6 -18.94 -23.58 12.61
N CYS A 7 -17.91 -22.95 12.05
CA CYS A 7 -17.00 -23.62 11.09
C CYS A 7 -16.21 -24.75 11.75
N ASN A 8 -15.74 -24.58 12.98
CA ASN A 8 -15.06 -25.67 13.71
C ASN A 8 -16.02 -26.79 14.13
N LYS A 9 -17.28 -26.50 14.43
CA LYS A 9 -18.30 -27.54 14.68
C LYS A 9 -18.66 -28.31 13.42
N ILE A 10 -18.72 -27.64 12.27
CA ILE A 10 -18.95 -28.31 10.97
C ILE A 10 -17.77 -29.20 10.59
N LEU A 11 -16.52 -28.71 10.77
CA LEU A 11 -15.30 -29.49 10.52
C LEU A 11 -15.09 -30.62 11.55
N ALA A 12 -15.55 -30.45 12.78
CA ALA A 12 -15.50 -31.49 13.82
C ALA A 12 -16.55 -32.59 13.57
N VAL A 13 -17.68 -32.27 12.96
CA VAL A 13 -18.70 -33.23 12.53
C VAL A 13 -18.18 -34.07 11.36
N GLN A 14 -17.46 -33.48 10.39
CA GLN A 14 -16.86 -34.25 9.29
C GLN A 14 -15.71 -35.20 9.71
N ARG A 15 -15.04 -34.94 10.84
CA ARG A 15 -13.96 -35.82 11.36
C ARG A 15 -14.48 -36.99 12.23
N ARG A 16 -15.74 -37.00 12.62
CA ARG A 16 -16.34 -38.07 13.47
C ARG A 16 -17.13 -39.15 12.73
N GLU A 17 -17.28 -39.03 11.41
CA GLU A 17 -18.06 -40.04 10.63
C GLU A 17 -17.18 -41.04 9.88
N HIS A 18 -16.30 -41.74 10.59
CA HIS A 18 -15.81 -43.05 10.16
C HIS A 18 -16.13 -44.15 11.19
N THR A 19 -17.34 -44.10 11.73
CA THR A 19 -17.93 -45.27 12.38
C THR A 19 -19.33 -45.44 11.82
N ARG A 20 -19.51 -46.53 11.05
CA ARG A 20 -20.82 -47.01 10.62
C ARG A 20 -21.80 -46.99 11.79
N LYS A 21 -22.73 -46.05 11.82
CA LYS A 21 -23.97 -46.15 12.57
C LYS A 21 -25.10 -46.38 11.57
N GLU A 22 -25.73 -47.50 11.70
CA GLU A 22 -26.98 -47.86 11.00
C GLU A 22 -27.96 -46.69 11.16
N LEU A 23 -28.47 -46.18 10.05
CA LEU A 23 -29.52 -45.18 10.00
C LEU A 23 -30.81 -45.82 10.55
N ILE A 24 -31.15 -45.51 11.79
CA ILE A 24 -32.47 -45.87 12.35
C ILE A 24 -33.51 -45.14 11.52
N PRO A 25 -34.42 -45.83 10.84
CA PRO A 25 -35.42 -45.19 9.97
C PRO A 25 -36.35 -44.34 10.82
N LEU A 26 -36.37 -43.04 10.56
CA LEU A 26 -37.29 -42.09 11.19
C LEU A 26 -38.73 -42.59 11.04
N SER A 27 -39.52 -42.61 12.12
CA SER A 27 -40.91 -42.99 12.10
C SER A 27 -41.70 -42.13 11.08
N LYS A 28 -42.72 -42.70 10.45
CA LYS A 28 -43.58 -42.01 9.46
C LYS A 28 -44.04 -40.61 9.94
N ARG A 29 -44.33 -40.47 11.25
CA ARG A 29 -44.73 -39.21 11.89
C ARG A 29 -43.60 -38.17 11.93
N LYS A 30 -42.35 -38.59 12.21
CA LYS A 30 -41.16 -37.69 12.21
C LYS A 30 -40.76 -37.26 10.79
N ARG A 31 -40.92 -38.15 9.78
CA ARG A 31 -40.71 -37.80 8.37
C ARG A 31 -41.73 -36.78 7.88
N GLY A 32 -43.01 -36.91 8.27
CA GLY A 32 -44.07 -35.96 7.95
C GLY A 32 -43.82 -34.57 8.56
N LEU A 33 -43.38 -34.52 9.82
CA LEU A 33 -43.03 -33.25 10.48
C LEU A 33 -41.82 -32.58 9.85
N LEU A 34 -40.80 -33.35 9.44
CA LEU A 34 -39.62 -32.81 8.75
C LEU A 34 -39.98 -32.25 7.37
N LEU A 35 -40.83 -32.95 6.63
CA LEU A 35 -41.32 -32.50 5.32
C LEU A 35 -42.16 -31.22 5.45
N LEU A 36 -43.04 -31.17 6.46
CA LEU A 36 -43.84 -29.96 6.75
C LEU A 36 -42.96 -28.75 7.14
N ALA A 37 -41.94 -28.98 7.97
CA ALA A 37 -41.01 -27.93 8.34
C ALA A 37 -40.18 -27.41 7.14
N LEU A 38 -39.75 -28.31 6.23
CA LEU A 38 -39.07 -27.95 4.98
C LEU A 38 -40.00 -27.19 4.04
N LEU A 39 -41.26 -27.59 3.89
CA LEU A 39 -42.24 -26.89 3.06
C LEU A 39 -42.58 -25.50 3.63
N LEU A 40 -42.65 -25.38 4.96
CA LEU A 40 -42.88 -24.09 5.63
C LEU A 40 -41.67 -23.17 5.45
N ALA A 41 -40.45 -23.67 5.60
CA ALA A 41 -39.22 -22.91 5.37
C ALA A 41 -39.12 -22.48 3.89
N LEU A 42 -39.48 -23.34 2.95
CA LEU A 42 -39.54 -23.02 1.53
C LEU A 42 -40.60 -21.95 1.22
N ALA A 43 -41.81 -22.10 1.79
CA ALA A 43 -42.88 -21.12 1.63
C ALA A 43 -42.55 -19.78 2.23
N LEU A 44 -41.92 -19.73 3.42
CA LEU A 44 -41.39 -18.51 4.03
C LEU A 44 -40.27 -17.89 3.21
N GLY A 45 -39.36 -18.69 2.65
CA GLY A 45 -38.32 -18.24 1.75
C GLY A 45 -38.87 -17.63 0.46
N LEU A 46 -39.84 -18.30 -0.17
CA LEU A 46 -40.51 -17.79 -1.37
C LEU A 46 -41.35 -16.53 -1.08
N TRP A 47 -42.03 -16.50 0.07
CA TRP A 47 -42.76 -15.31 0.52
C TRP A 47 -41.83 -14.14 0.78
N HIS A 48 -40.68 -14.36 1.43
CA HIS A 48 -39.65 -13.34 1.64
C HIS A 48 -39.09 -12.78 0.32
N LEU A 49 -38.81 -13.68 -0.66
CA LEU A 49 -38.36 -13.29 -2.00
C LEU A 49 -39.45 -12.51 -2.79
N ALA A 50 -40.74 -12.84 -2.60
CA ALA A 50 -41.84 -12.14 -3.24
C ALA A 50 -42.10 -10.73 -2.65
N ILE A 51 -41.84 -10.55 -1.36
CA ILE A 51 -42.03 -9.26 -0.66
C ILE A 51 -40.78 -8.35 -0.79
N HIS A 52 -39.59 -8.98 -0.94
CA HIS A 52 -38.32 -8.27 -1.16
C HIS A 52 -37.72 -8.70 -2.51
N PRO A 53 -38.27 -8.23 -3.63
CA PRO A 53 -37.70 -8.54 -4.93
C PRO A 53 -36.24 -8.03 -4.95
N GLN A 54 -35.33 -8.92 -5.35
CA GLN A 54 -33.95 -8.50 -5.54
C GLN A 54 -33.93 -7.41 -6.64
N PRO A 55 -33.24 -6.30 -6.41
CA PRO A 55 -33.16 -5.25 -7.42
C PRO A 55 -32.58 -5.84 -8.72
N ALA A 56 -33.16 -5.45 -9.85
CA ALA A 56 -32.67 -5.88 -11.15
C ALA A 56 -31.24 -5.34 -11.36
N LEU A 57 -30.30 -6.24 -11.62
CA LEU A 57 -28.90 -5.92 -11.86
C LEU A 57 -28.64 -5.89 -13.37
N THR A 58 -28.19 -4.76 -13.90
CA THR A 58 -27.77 -4.63 -15.30
C THR A 58 -26.25 -4.56 -15.37
N PRO A 59 -25.56 -5.58 -15.93
CA PRO A 59 -24.11 -5.59 -16.05
C PRO A 59 -23.58 -4.35 -16.78
N VAL A 60 -22.45 -3.82 -16.29
CA VAL A 60 -21.77 -2.64 -16.85
C VAL A 60 -20.33 -3.01 -17.21
N ALA A 61 -19.87 -2.59 -18.39
CA ALA A 61 -18.46 -2.72 -18.78
C ALA A 61 -17.62 -1.61 -18.14
N SER A 62 -16.43 -1.97 -17.65
CA SER A 62 -15.54 -1.05 -16.92
C SER A 62 -14.49 -0.34 -17.79
N GLU A 63 -14.36 -0.70 -19.08
CA GLU A 63 -13.28 -0.18 -19.91
C GLU A 63 -13.63 1.15 -20.57
N ARG A 64 -12.71 2.11 -20.45
CA ARG A 64 -12.78 3.40 -21.12
C ARG A 64 -11.42 3.90 -21.56
N ALA A 65 -11.39 4.68 -22.64
CA ALA A 65 -10.18 5.32 -23.13
C ALA A 65 -9.67 6.36 -22.10
N PRO A 66 -8.37 6.32 -21.76
CA PRO A 66 -7.76 7.28 -20.85
C PRO A 66 -7.73 8.69 -21.45
N GLN A 67 -7.74 9.71 -20.58
CA GLN A 67 -7.78 11.13 -20.97
C GLN A 67 -6.41 11.81 -20.92
N GLY A 68 -5.39 11.13 -20.44
CA GLY A 68 -4.05 11.66 -20.34
C GLY A 68 -3.05 10.56 -20.01
N ARG A 69 -1.79 10.83 -20.34
CA ARG A 69 -0.70 9.89 -20.19
C ARG A 69 0.25 10.32 -19.07
N VAL A 70 0.74 9.35 -18.33
CA VAL A 70 1.79 9.51 -17.33
C VAL A 70 2.86 8.47 -17.63
N LEU A 71 4.10 8.89 -17.82
CA LEU A 71 5.23 7.98 -17.90
C LEU A 71 5.75 7.70 -16.49
N LEU A 72 5.99 6.44 -16.19
CA LEU A 72 6.48 5.99 -14.88
C LEU A 72 7.78 5.21 -15.05
N VAL A 73 8.87 5.68 -14.45
CA VAL A 73 10.01 4.82 -14.09
C VAL A 73 9.84 4.48 -12.62
N PRO A 74 9.38 3.26 -12.29
CA PRO A 74 9.04 2.88 -10.91
C PRO A 74 10.30 2.69 -10.05
N LEU A 75 10.14 2.67 -8.73
CA LEU A 75 11.21 2.41 -7.77
C LEU A 75 11.86 1.03 -7.99
N ASP A 76 11.01 0.05 -8.23
CA ASP A 76 11.38 -1.33 -8.54
C ASP A 76 10.20 -2.05 -9.24
N SER A 77 10.40 -3.33 -9.56
CA SER A 77 9.41 -4.14 -10.30
C SER A 77 8.21 -4.61 -9.47
N ARG A 78 8.20 -4.38 -8.16
CA ARG A 78 7.11 -4.83 -7.28
C ARG A 78 5.78 -4.10 -7.57
N PRO A 79 4.63 -4.76 -7.30
CA PRO A 79 3.30 -4.20 -7.51
C PRO A 79 3.07 -2.81 -6.88
N PRO A 80 3.48 -2.53 -5.62
CA PRO A 80 3.30 -1.20 -5.02
C PRO A 80 3.91 -0.07 -5.83
N CYS A 81 5.07 -0.32 -6.44
CA CYS A 81 5.83 0.67 -7.18
C CYS A 81 5.36 0.83 -8.64
N ARG A 82 4.69 -0.19 -9.20
CA ARG A 82 4.31 -0.25 -10.62
C ARG A 82 2.82 -0.46 -10.85
N ALA A 83 2.29 -1.65 -10.50
CA ALA A 83 0.91 -2.04 -10.79
C ALA A 83 -0.11 -1.18 -10.04
N HIS A 84 0.16 -0.84 -8.77
CA HIS A 84 -0.71 0.05 -7.99
C HIS A 84 -0.74 1.46 -8.57
N VAL A 85 0.39 2.00 -9.01
CA VAL A 85 0.42 3.33 -9.67
C VAL A 85 -0.43 3.34 -10.92
N ALA A 86 -0.34 2.27 -11.74
CA ALA A 86 -1.17 2.13 -12.93
C ALA A 86 -2.67 1.99 -12.61
N ALA A 87 -3.00 1.23 -11.56
CA ALA A 87 -4.39 1.08 -11.10
C ALA A 87 -4.96 2.41 -10.57
N LEU A 88 -4.19 3.14 -9.79
CA LEU A 88 -4.53 4.47 -9.29
C LEU A 88 -4.71 5.48 -10.43
N GLY A 89 -3.87 5.41 -11.46
CA GLY A 89 -4.01 6.24 -12.66
C GLY A 89 -5.38 6.09 -13.33
N ARG A 90 -5.88 4.87 -13.42
CA ARG A 90 -7.21 4.59 -14.00
C ARG A 90 -8.36 5.26 -13.24
N ILE A 91 -8.25 5.44 -11.91
CA ILE A 91 -9.24 6.16 -11.12
C ILE A 91 -9.42 7.59 -11.65
N ALA A 92 -8.32 8.26 -11.94
CA ALA A 92 -8.32 9.62 -12.49
C ALA A 92 -8.33 9.69 -14.03
N GLY A 93 -8.62 8.58 -14.71
CA GLY A 93 -8.65 8.52 -16.17
C GLY A 93 -7.26 8.73 -16.82
N ARG A 94 -6.18 8.34 -16.15
CA ARG A 94 -4.80 8.44 -16.65
C ARG A 94 -4.28 7.07 -17.09
N ASP A 95 -3.62 7.04 -18.24
CA ASP A 95 -2.85 5.90 -18.69
C ASP A 95 -1.42 6.00 -18.15
N VAL A 96 -1.04 5.07 -17.27
CA VAL A 96 0.32 5.03 -16.71
C VAL A 96 1.15 4.03 -17.51
N VAL A 97 2.07 4.58 -18.31
CA VAL A 97 2.98 3.80 -19.15
C VAL A 97 4.28 3.56 -18.41
N ALA A 98 4.58 2.31 -18.14
CA ALA A 98 5.81 1.87 -17.48
C ALA A 98 6.73 1.10 -18.45
N PRO A 99 8.06 1.03 -18.18
CA PRO A 99 8.99 0.32 -19.04
C PRO A 99 8.68 -1.17 -19.14
N PRO A 100 9.11 -1.83 -20.21
CA PRO A 100 9.01 -3.29 -20.33
C PRO A 100 9.67 -4.00 -19.13
N GLY A 101 9.07 -5.09 -18.66
CA GLY A 101 9.58 -5.85 -17.52
C GLY A 101 11.03 -6.36 -17.70
N ALA A 102 11.46 -6.58 -18.95
CA ALA A 102 12.84 -7.01 -19.24
C ALA A 102 13.91 -5.94 -18.92
N LEU A 103 13.52 -4.67 -18.79
CA LEU A 103 14.43 -3.59 -18.40
C LEU A 103 14.45 -3.37 -16.87
N MET A 104 13.47 -3.93 -16.17
CA MET A 104 13.30 -3.74 -14.74
C MET A 104 14.18 -4.69 -13.93
N ASP A 105 14.40 -4.36 -12.68
CA ASP A 105 15.00 -5.24 -11.68
C ASP A 105 14.17 -6.51 -11.44
N TYR A 106 14.83 -7.54 -10.96
CA TYR A 106 14.16 -8.71 -10.42
C TYR A 106 14.85 -9.15 -9.13
N TYR A 107 14.22 -8.87 -8.00
CA TYR A 107 14.75 -9.11 -6.65
C TYR A 107 16.13 -8.46 -6.47
N SER A 108 17.22 -9.25 -6.26
CA SER A 108 18.59 -8.74 -6.12
C SER A 108 19.29 -8.43 -7.45
N ALA A 109 18.72 -8.83 -8.59
CA ALA A 109 19.28 -8.50 -9.89
C ALA A 109 18.86 -7.10 -10.32
N PRO A 110 19.80 -6.15 -10.52
CA PRO A 110 19.48 -4.78 -10.92
C PRO A 110 18.88 -4.71 -12.32
N GLY A 111 18.06 -3.71 -12.56
CA GLY A 111 17.51 -3.37 -13.87
C GLY A 111 18.57 -2.80 -14.81
N ASP A 112 18.27 -2.79 -16.10
CA ASP A 112 19.10 -2.20 -17.15
C ASP A 112 18.95 -0.67 -17.15
N THR A 113 19.80 0.04 -16.41
CA THR A 113 19.76 1.49 -16.29
C THR A 113 19.97 2.21 -17.62
N ALA A 114 20.78 1.65 -18.54
CA ALA A 114 21.02 2.23 -19.86
C ALA A 114 19.79 2.05 -20.76
N GLY A 115 19.22 0.84 -20.79
CA GLY A 115 17.99 0.55 -21.51
C GLY A 115 16.80 1.36 -21.00
N LEU A 116 16.67 1.58 -19.68
CA LEU A 116 15.62 2.42 -19.08
C LEU A 116 15.72 3.89 -19.51
N ARG A 117 16.94 4.45 -19.55
CA ARG A 117 17.17 5.82 -20.05
C ARG A 117 16.85 5.95 -21.53
N ALA A 118 17.26 4.97 -22.34
CA ALA A 118 16.92 4.94 -23.76
C ALA A 118 15.40 4.84 -23.98
N TRP A 119 14.73 3.90 -23.29
CA TRP A 119 13.26 3.76 -23.33
C TRP A 119 12.55 5.06 -22.98
N LEU A 120 12.97 5.73 -21.90
CA LEU A 120 12.33 6.99 -21.46
C LEU A 120 12.52 8.10 -22.53
N GLN A 121 13.72 8.21 -23.10
CA GLN A 121 14.03 9.19 -24.15
C GLN A 121 13.24 8.96 -25.44
N GLU A 122 12.99 7.69 -25.80
CA GLU A 122 12.21 7.32 -26.98
C GLU A 122 10.69 7.48 -26.74
N THR A 123 10.23 7.34 -25.49
CA THR A 123 8.80 7.28 -25.17
C THR A 123 8.21 8.63 -24.80
N ILE A 124 9.00 9.53 -24.22
CA ILE A 124 8.53 10.83 -23.74
C ILE A 124 8.04 11.71 -24.90
N ALA A 125 6.89 12.36 -24.71
CA ALA A 125 6.28 13.25 -25.68
C ALA A 125 5.99 14.63 -25.08
N PRO A 126 5.77 15.66 -25.90
CA PRO A 126 5.40 16.98 -25.43
C PRO A 126 4.15 16.96 -24.54
N GLY A 127 4.23 17.63 -23.39
CA GLY A 127 3.13 17.73 -22.44
C GLY A 127 2.94 16.53 -21.50
N ASP A 128 3.77 15.49 -21.60
CA ASP A 128 3.71 14.35 -20.70
C ASP A 128 3.99 14.75 -19.24
N THR A 129 3.35 14.02 -18.33
CA THR A 129 3.75 13.95 -16.93
C THR A 129 4.65 12.74 -16.75
N VAL A 130 5.81 12.94 -16.13
CA VAL A 130 6.83 11.88 -15.94
C VAL A 130 7.11 11.71 -14.46
N LEU A 131 6.94 10.51 -13.92
CA LEU A 131 7.29 10.13 -12.56
C LEU A 131 8.55 9.27 -12.60
N LEU A 132 9.64 9.74 -11.99
CA LEU A 132 10.94 9.11 -12.09
C LEU A 132 11.49 8.66 -10.74
N SER A 133 11.78 7.38 -10.58
CA SER A 133 12.71 6.90 -9.57
C SER A 133 14.15 7.16 -9.99
N ILE A 134 14.88 7.91 -9.19
CA ILE A 134 16.32 8.11 -9.35
C ILE A 134 17.07 6.81 -9.06
N ASP A 135 16.63 6.06 -8.06
CA ASP A 135 17.23 4.78 -7.66
C ASP A 135 17.18 3.76 -8.80
N GLN A 136 16.06 3.68 -9.51
CA GLN A 136 15.94 2.78 -10.66
C GLN A 136 16.83 3.22 -11.83
N LEU A 137 16.94 4.53 -12.09
CA LEU A 137 17.75 5.05 -13.20
C LEU A 137 19.26 5.02 -12.95
N LEU A 138 19.69 5.02 -11.67
CA LEU A 138 21.10 5.07 -11.31
C LEU A 138 21.64 3.71 -10.87
N TYR A 139 20.92 3.03 -9.99
CA TYR A 139 21.37 1.77 -9.37
C TYR A 139 20.67 0.53 -9.97
N GLY A 140 19.54 0.72 -10.65
CA GLY A 140 18.72 -0.37 -11.19
C GLY A 140 17.71 -0.93 -10.18
N GLY A 141 17.23 -0.12 -9.20
CA GLY A 141 16.18 -0.46 -8.26
C GLY A 141 16.54 -0.27 -6.79
N LEU A 142 15.54 -0.37 -5.92
CA LEU A 142 15.70 -0.11 -4.48
C LEU A 142 16.72 -1.05 -3.81
N LEU A 143 16.66 -2.36 -4.10
CA LEU A 143 17.61 -3.31 -3.48
C LEU A 143 19.03 -3.07 -3.95
N ALA A 144 19.24 -2.76 -5.24
CA ALA A 144 20.56 -2.40 -5.75
C ALA A 144 21.08 -1.09 -5.13
N ALA A 145 20.21 -0.10 -4.93
CA ALA A 145 20.56 1.16 -4.25
C ALA A 145 20.93 0.97 -2.78
N ARG A 146 20.41 -0.06 -2.11
CA ARG A 146 20.78 -0.41 -0.72
C ARG A 146 22.17 -1.04 -0.60
N GLU A 147 22.64 -1.70 -1.68
CA GLU A 147 23.88 -2.49 -1.65
C GLU A 147 25.06 -1.79 -2.33
N HIS A 148 24.82 -0.86 -3.23
CA HIS A 148 25.84 -0.26 -4.07
C HIS A 148 25.83 1.27 -3.98
N THR A 149 27.02 1.86 -4.11
CA THR A 149 27.20 3.30 -4.26
C THR A 149 27.52 3.64 -5.72
N ALA A 150 27.09 4.82 -6.16
CA ALA A 150 27.44 5.35 -7.47
C ALA A 150 28.67 6.25 -7.36
N THR A 151 29.56 6.20 -8.38
CA THR A 151 30.66 7.14 -8.48
C THR A 151 30.14 8.55 -8.79
N GLU A 152 30.91 9.57 -8.43
CA GLU A 152 30.57 10.95 -8.76
C GLU A 152 30.36 11.16 -10.26
N THR A 153 31.18 10.53 -11.10
CA THR A 153 31.04 10.53 -12.56
C THR A 153 29.69 9.94 -13.02
N ALA A 154 29.22 8.88 -12.35
CA ALA A 154 27.91 8.27 -12.68
C ALA A 154 26.75 9.19 -12.26
N GLN A 155 26.87 9.86 -11.12
CA GLN A 155 25.90 10.87 -10.67
C GLN A 155 25.85 12.06 -11.63
N ASP A 156 27.01 12.59 -12.05
CA ASP A 156 27.09 13.71 -13.00
C ASP A 156 26.53 13.33 -14.37
N ALA A 157 26.77 12.10 -14.83
CA ALA A 157 26.17 11.59 -16.05
C ALA A 157 24.64 11.50 -15.97
N LEU A 158 24.07 11.12 -14.80
CA LEU A 158 22.63 11.15 -14.58
C LEU A 158 22.09 12.59 -14.59
N VAL A 159 22.77 13.53 -13.92
CA VAL A 159 22.39 14.96 -13.92
C VAL A 159 22.37 15.51 -15.36
N ALA A 160 23.43 15.25 -16.13
CA ALA A 160 23.50 15.65 -17.55
C ALA A 160 22.37 15.03 -18.39
N TYR A 161 22.07 13.75 -18.16
CA TYR A 161 20.95 13.07 -18.83
C TYR A 161 19.60 13.73 -18.54
N LEU A 162 19.30 14.05 -17.27
CA LEU A 162 18.03 14.67 -16.88
C LEU A 162 17.88 16.07 -17.48
N ARG A 163 18.96 16.87 -17.53
CA ARG A 163 18.97 18.17 -18.20
C ARG A 163 18.72 18.02 -19.72
N ALA A 164 19.38 17.07 -20.36
CA ALA A 164 19.19 16.79 -21.79
C ALA A 164 17.77 16.33 -22.09
N LEU A 165 17.17 15.47 -21.24
CA LEU A 165 15.80 15.02 -21.37
C LEU A 165 14.79 16.18 -21.27
N HIS A 166 14.96 17.06 -20.27
CA HIS A 166 14.13 18.25 -20.12
C HIS A 166 14.32 19.24 -21.29
N ALA A 167 15.55 19.46 -21.76
CA ALA A 167 15.81 20.33 -22.90
C ALA A 167 15.20 19.80 -24.20
N ALA A 168 15.16 18.48 -24.40
CA ALA A 168 14.52 17.84 -25.55
C ALA A 168 13.00 17.92 -25.50
N GLN A 169 12.39 17.93 -24.30
CA GLN A 169 10.95 17.96 -24.07
C GLN A 169 10.57 19.01 -23.01
N PRO A 170 10.70 20.30 -23.30
CA PRO A 170 10.57 21.36 -22.28
C PRO A 170 9.13 21.56 -21.77
N THR A 171 8.13 21.00 -22.45
CA THR A 171 6.74 21.02 -22.00
C THR A 171 6.35 19.81 -21.16
N ALA A 172 7.18 18.76 -21.13
CA ALA A 172 6.98 17.63 -20.24
C ALA A 172 7.38 18.01 -18.79
N ARG A 173 6.57 17.58 -17.84
CA ARG A 173 6.80 17.87 -16.42
C ARG A 173 7.40 16.66 -15.73
N ILE A 174 8.64 16.78 -15.28
CA ILE A 174 9.40 15.71 -14.63
C ILE A 174 9.28 15.86 -13.11
N TYR A 175 8.66 14.87 -12.49
CA TYR A 175 8.55 14.70 -11.03
C TYR A 175 9.47 13.54 -10.64
N ALA A 176 10.50 13.82 -9.87
CA ALA A 176 11.47 12.81 -9.46
C ALA A 176 11.33 12.45 -7.98
N PHE A 177 11.76 11.26 -7.64
CA PHE A 177 11.95 10.85 -6.26
C PHE A 177 13.20 10.01 -6.10
N SER A 178 13.85 10.14 -4.94
CA SER A 178 15.07 9.46 -4.56
C SER A 178 14.92 8.94 -3.13
N ILE A 179 15.47 7.77 -2.85
CA ILE A 179 15.32 7.10 -1.56
C ILE A 179 16.58 7.26 -0.74
N LEU A 180 16.42 7.75 0.50
CA LEU A 180 17.49 7.83 1.47
C LEU A 180 17.74 6.44 2.06
N PRO A 181 19.01 6.02 2.23
CA PRO A 181 19.34 4.71 2.73
C PRO A 181 18.76 4.43 4.12
N ARG A 182 18.41 3.17 4.35
CA ARG A 182 17.90 2.68 5.63
C ARG A 182 19.01 2.53 6.68
N LEU A 183 18.61 2.38 7.96
CA LEU A 183 19.55 2.18 9.06
C LEU A 183 20.33 0.85 8.95
N THR A 184 19.73 -0.18 8.37
CA THR A 184 20.37 -1.50 8.21
C THR A 184 21.54 -1.41 7.26
N PRO A 185 22.76 -1.85 7.66
CA PRO A 185 23.92 -1.87 6.77
C PRO A 185 23.72 -2.76 5.56
N GLN A 186 24.51 -2.50 4.50
CA GLN A 186 24.56 -3.31 3.30
C GLN A 186 24.94 -4.77 3.65
N ASP A 187 24.37 -5.73 2.91
CA ASP A 187 24.71 -7.14 3.05
C ASP A 187 26.13 -7.45 2.56
N THR A 188 26.72 -6.56 1.74
CA THR A 188 28.12 -6.56 1.33
C THR A 188 29.12 -6.34 2.46
N ILE A 189 28.69 -5.79 3.61
CA ILE A 189 29.49 -5.75 4.85
C ILE A 189 29.47 -7.10 5.51
N ASP A 190 30.62 -7.79 5.51
CA ASP A 190 30.76 -9.14 6.06
C ASP A 190 30.56 -9.19 7.58
N GLY A 191 29.98 -10.26 8.04
CA GLY A 191 29.84 -10.57 9.47
C GLY A 191 28.54 -10.05 10.11
N TYR A 192 27.69 -11.00 10.52
CA TYR A 192 26.43 -10.72 11.22
C TYR A 192 26.62 -9.88 12.50
N GLU A 193 27.63 -10.19 13.31
CA GLU A 193 27.92 -9.46 14.55
C GLU A 193 28.41 -8.03 14.29
N GLU A 194 29.17 -7.82 13.20
CA GLU A 194 29.65 -6.50 12.81
C GLU A 194 28.50 -5.61 12.34
N ARG A 195 27.59 -6.15 11.48
CA ARG A 195 26.38 -5.42 11.05
C ARG A 195 25.47 -5.08 12.24
N ARG A 196 25.32 -5.97 13.22
CA ARG A 196 24.59 -5.67 14.47
C ARG A 196 25.25 -4.56 15.28
N ALA A 197 26.58 -4.58 15.37
CA ALA A 197 27.35 -3.54 16.06
C ALA A 197 27.19 -2.19 15.34
N LEU A 198 27.22 -2.15 14.02
CA LEU A 198 26.98 -0.94 13.22
C LEU A 198 25.60 -0.33 13.49
N ILE A 199 24.54 -1.13 13.50
CA ILE A 199 23.18 -0.66 13.82
C ILE A 199 23.14 -0.03 15.22
N ALA A 200 23.68 -0.74 16.22
CA ALA A 200 23.67 -0.27 17.61
C ALA A 200 24.54 1.00 17.78
N TYR A 201 25.71 1.04 17.13
CA TYR A 201 26.58 2.21 17.07
C TYR A 201 25.90 3.41 16.41
N SER A 202 25.31 3.21 15.25
CA SER A 202 24.56 4.25 14.50
C SER A 202 23.46 4.89 15.36
N ARG A 203 22.71 4.07 16.14
CA ARG A 203 21.69 4.58 17.07
C ARG A 203 22.27 5.49 18.14
N LEU A 204 23.42 5.13 18.71
CA LEU A 204 24.08 5.97 19.73
C LEU A 204 24.63 7.27 19.13
N VAL A 205 25.26 7.18 17.96
CA VAL A 205 25.74 8.37 17.22
C VAL A 205 24.59 9.33 16.88
N GLY A 206 23.46 8.77 16.39
CA GLY A 206 22.27 9.57 16.09
C GLY A 206 21.65 10.22 17.34
N ARG A 207 21.66 9.54 18.50
CA ARG A 207 21.20 10.11 19.78
C ARG A 207 22.12 11.25 20.24
N GLU A 208 23.44 11.04 20.16
CA GLU A 208 24.45 12.05 20.50
C GLU A 208 24.31 13.29 19.62
N ALA A 209 24.15 13.12 18.31
CA ALA A 209 23.90 14.20 17.36
C ALA A 209 22.59 14.97 17.64
N ALA A 210 21.58 14.29 18.20
CA ALA A 210 20.34 14.91 18.67
C ALA A 210 20.46 15.60 20.04
N GLY A 211 21.65 15.68 20.63
CA GLY A 211 21.90 16.30 21.94
C GLY A 211 21.42 15.47 23.13
N LEU A 212 21.18 14.18 22.96
CA LEU A 212 20.73 13.29 24.03
C LEU A 212 21.93 12.65 24.73
N ALA A 213 21.80 12.41 26.03
CA ALA A 213 22.79 11.65 26.78
C ALA A 213 22.88 10.21 26.27
N ILE A 214 24.11 9.72 26.10
CA ILE A 214 24.42 8.34 25.68
C ILE A 214 25.39 7.67 26.64
N ASP A 215 25.44 6.36 26.61
CA ASP A 215 26.53 5.57 27.22
C ASP A 215 27.73 5.57 26.27
N THR A 216 28.70 6.45 26.55
CA THR A 216 29.92 6.57 25.75
C THR A 216 30.79 5.32 25.84
N ALA A 217 30.80 4.61 26.98
CA ALA A 217 31.55 3.36 27.13
C ALA A 217 30.93 2.24 26.25
N GLU A 218 29.62 2.22 26.10
CA GLU A 218 28.97 1.28 25.18
C GLU A 218 29.23 1.65 23.71
N ARG A 219 29.16 2.93 23.36
CA ARG A 219 29.53 3.40 22.02
C ARG A 219 30.96 2.96 21.65
N ASP A 220 31.92 3.16 22.53
CA ASP A 220 33.32 2.81 22.28
C ASP A 220 33.53 1.28 22.21
N ARG A 221 32.80 0.50 23.03
CA ARG A 221 32.76 -0.98 22.92
C ARG A 221 32.19 -1.47 21.60
N LEU A 222 31.12 -0.84 21.09
CA LEU A 222 30.54 -1.17 19.80
C LEU A 222 31.50 -0.77 18.67
N ARG A 223 32.10 0.44 18.75
CA ARG A 223 33.10 0.90 17.77
C ARG A 223 34.27 -0.07 17.65
N ALA A 224 34.75 -0.62 18.74
CA ALA A 224 35.85 -1.60 18.76
C ALA A 224 35.50 -2.94 18.06
N LYS A 225 34.21 -3.23 17.85
CA LYS A 225 33.73 -4.42 17.10
C LYS A 225 33.56 -4.17 15.61
N ILE A 226 33.75 -2.95 15.15
CA ILE A 226 33.52 -2.54 13.79
C ILE A 226 34.89 -2.20 13.17
N SER A 227 35.20 -2.84 12.04
CA SER A 227 36.42 -2.52 11.30
C SER A 227 36.32 -1.11 10.70
N ASP A 228 37.49 -0.46 10.51
CA ASP A 228 37.51 0.87 9.87
C ASP A 228 36.96 0.81 8.44
N ALA A 229 37.18 -0.30 7.74
CA ALA A 229 36.66 -0.50 6.39
C ALA A 229 35.12 -0.59 6.35
N SER A 230 34.52 -1.34 7.28
CA SER A 230 33.07 -1.47 7.39
C SER A 230 32.39 -0.17 7.80
N LEU A 231 32.99 0.55 8.75
CA LEU A 231 32.48 1.87 9.15
C LEU A 231 32.54 2.85 7.98
N ALA A 232 33.69 2.93 7.28
CA ALA A 232 33.84 3.82 6.14
C ALA A 232 32.89 3.48 4.98
N ALA A 233 32.64 2.17 4.72
CA ALA A 233 31.66 1.73 3.73
C ALA A 233 30.25 2.14 4.13
N TYR A 234 29.88 1.95 5.40
CA TYR A 234 28.56 2.30 5.93
C TYR A 234 28.31 3.82 5.89
N GLU A 235 29.21 4.62 6.42
CA GLU A 235 29.10 6.08 6.43
C GLU A 235 29.19 6.66 5.01
N GLY A 236 30.09 6.12 4.18
CA GLY A 236 30.27 6.52 2.79
C GLY A 236 29.03 6.32 1.92
N HIS A 237 28.19 5.34 2.25
CA HIS A 237 26.92 5.10 1.55
C HIS A 237 25.93 6.25 1.77
N PHE A 238 25.81 6.76 3.00
CA PHE A 238 24.96 7.92 3.30
C PHE A 238 25.50 9.20 2.68
N ASP A 239 26.82 9.44 2.77
CA ASP A 239 27.45 10.62 2.21
C ASP A 239 27.35 10.66 0.67
N GLU A 240 27.49 9.52 0.00
CA GLU A 240 27.28 9.40 -1.45
C GLU A 240 25.83 9.76 -1.83
N ASN A 241 24.84 9.19 -1.13
CA ASN A 241 23.43 9.48 -1.37
C ASN A 241 23.09 10.95 -1.08
N ALA A 242 23.66 11.53 -0.02
CA ALA A 242 23.47 12.96 0.29
C ALA A 242 23.99 13.87 -0.83
N ARG A 243 25.20 13.60 -1.37
CA ARG A 243 25.75 14.35 -2.53
C ARG A 243 24.86 14.22 -3.77
N LEU A 244 24.36 13.03 -4.07
CA LEU A 244 23.39 12.85 -5.16
C LEU A 244 22.15 13.72 -4.95
N ASN A 245 21.57 13.69 -3.76
CA ASN A 245 20.35 14.44 -3.47
C ASN A 245 20.57 15.95 -3.48
N GLU A 246 21.73 16.45 -3.09
CA GLU A 246 22.11 17.87 -3.26
C GLU A 246 22.12 18.28 -4.75
N LYS A 247 22.64 17.42 -5.64
CA LYS A 247 22.59 17.65 -7.10
C LYS A 247 21.14 17.65 -7.64
N LEU A 248 20.28 16.78 -7.12
CA LEU A 248 18.86 16.73 -7.49
C LEU A 248 18.07 17.96 -7.00
N ILE A 249 18.41 18.48 -5.81
CA ILE A 249 17.87 19.76 -5.31
C ILE A 249 18.22 20.88 -6.27
N ALA A 250 19.48 20.96 -6.74
CA ALA A 250 19.90 21.95 -7.73
C ALA A 250 19.17 21.80 -9.09
N LEU A 251 18.88 20.57 -9.55
CA LEU A 251 18.04 20.34 -10.74
C LEU A 251 16.57 20.77 -10.53
N THR A 252 16.10 20.77 -9.30
CA THR A 252 14.77 21.31 -9.00
C THR A 252 14.80 22.84 -8.94
N GLU A 253 15.90 23.42 -8.50
CA GLU A 253 16.09 24.88 -8.45
C GLU A 253 16.21 25.47 -9.86
N ASP A 254 16.94 24.84 -10.78
CA ASP A 254 17.08 25.29 -12.16
C ASP A 254 15.85 24.99 -13.06
N GLY A 255 14.85 24.26 -12.53
CA GLY A 255 13.59 23.94 -13.22
C GLY A 255 13.63 22.68 -14.07
N THR A 256 14.75 21.96 -14.16
CA THR A 256 14.85 20.65 -14.82
C THR A 256 13.85 19.65 -14.23
N LEU A 257 13.72 19.64 -12.90
CA LEU A 257 12.71 18.88 -12.17
C LEU A 257 11.58 19.80 -11.72
N ALA A 258 10.34 19.45 -12.05
CA ALA A 258 9.15 20.17 -11.60
C ALA A 258 8.94 20.03 -10.09
N ARG A 259 9.26 18.85 -9.54
CA ARG A 259 9.20 18.53 -8.11
C ARG A 259 10.17 17.39 -7.80
N LEU A 260 10.72 17.39 -6.58
CA LEU A 260 11.56 16.32 -6.05
C LEU A 260 10.98 15.83 -4.71
N VAL A 261 10.92 14.52 -4.53
CA VAL A 261 10.59 13.89 -3.24
C VAL A 261 11.77 13.06 -2.78
N LEU A 262 12.26 13.36 -1.57
CA LEU A 262 13.26 12.58 -0.88
C LEU A 262 12.58 11.70 0.17
N GLY A 263 12.55 10.39 -0.07
CA GLY A 263 11.89 9.41 0.77
C GLY A 263 12.86 8.71 1.69
N GLN A 264 12.63 8.72 3.00
CA GLN A 264 13.43 7.92 3.92
C GLN A 264 12.90 6.50 3.97
N ASP A 265 13.72 5.53 3.54
CA ASP A 265 13.46 4.10 3.69
C ASP A 265 13.33 3.71 5.19
N ASP A 266 13.09 2.42 5.47
CA ASP A 266 12.94 1.88 6.83
C ASP A 266 13.85 2.58 7.83
N GLY A 267 13.26 3.28 8.80
CA GLY A 267 13.96 4.14 9.72
C GLY A 267 13.64 3.88 11.18
N GLU A 268 14.42 4.54 12.01
CA GLU A 268 14.22 4.61 13.45
C GLU A 268 14.37 6.07 13.90
N PRO A 269 13.88 6.44 15.11
CA PRO A 269 14.01 7.82 15.60
C PRO A 269 15.44 8.38 15.62
N TYR A 270 16.44 7.50 15.79
CA TYR A 270 17.84 7.87 15.88
C TYR A 270 18.73 6.97 15.02
N GLY A 271 19.71 7.58 14.36
CA GLY A 271 20.70 6.90 13.54
C GLY A 271 21.44 7.86 12.62
N ILE A 272 22.50 7.40 11.99
CA ILE A 272 23.24 8.14 10.96
C ILE A 272 22.31 8.60 9.83
N PRO A 273 21.32 7.81 9.36
CA PRO A 273 20.35 8.29 8.36
C PRO A 273 19.64 9.59 8.74
N ASN A 274 19.36 9.81 10.03
CA ASN A 274 18.70 11.04 10.49
C ASN A 274 19.64 12.24 10.47
N ILE A 275 20.94 12.03 10.63
CA ILE A 275 21.96 13.10 10.50
C ILE A 275 22.00 13.58 9.06
N GLU A 276 22.08 12.65 8.10
CA GLU A 276 22.09 12.99 6.67
C GLU A 276 20.75 13.61 6.21
N LYS A 277 19.63 13.11 6.73
CA LYS A 277 18.32 13.72 6.49
C LYS A 277 18.29 15.18 6.95
N TYR A 278 18.86 15.50 8.11
CA TYR A 278 18.95 16.87 8.62
C TYR A 278 19.83 17.75 7.72
N ARG A 279 20.96 17.23 7.24
CA ARG A 279 21.82 17.91 6.24
C ARG A 279 21.04 18.27 4.99
N LEU A 280 20.28 17.32 4.44
CA LEU A 280 19.43 17.54 3.26
C LEU A 280 18.31 18.54 3.54
N GLN A 281 17.71 18.51 4.71
CA GLN A 281 16.71 19.51 5.10
C GLN A 281 17.30 20.93 5.10
N GLN A 282 18.51 21.12 5.61
CA GLN A 282 19.20 22.41 5.56
C GLN A 282 19.49 22.83 4.10
N ALA A 283 19.92 21.91 3.25
CA ALA A 283 20.13 22.18 1.82
C ALA A 283 18.83 22.61 1.12
N ILE A 284 17.70 21.95 1.42
CA ILE A 284 16.37 22.32 0.90
C ILE A 284 15.97 23.72 1.36
N GLU A 285 16.15 24.04 2.65
CA GLU A 285 15.80 25.33 3.21
C GLU A 285 16.64 26.48 2.63
N ALA A 286 17.90 26.21 2.30
CA ALA A 286 18.81 27.15 1.68
C ALA A 286 18.58 27.36 0.17
N SER A 287 17.88 26.40 -0.49
CA SER A 287 17.65 26.43 -1.94
C SER A 287 16.43 27.27 -2.33
N GLY A 288 16.43 27.80 -3.57
CA GLY A 288 15.26 28.42 -4.20
C GLY A 288 14.15 27.43 -4.56
N ALA A 289 14.39 26.13 -4.36
CA ALA A 289 13.44 25.05 -4.67
C ALA A 289 12.59 24.60 -3.47
N ARG A 290 12.69 25.21 -2.30
CA ARG A 290 12.05 24.80 -1.03
C ARG A 290 10.57 24.40 -1.19
N ALA A 291 9.78 25.11 -2.00
CA ALA A 291 8.36 24.80 -2.22
C ALA A 291 8.13 23.57 -3.13
N ARG A 292 9.19 23.09 -3.81
CA ARG A 292 9.11 22.01 -4.81
C ARG A 292 9.89 20.76 -4.39
N VAL A 293 10.64 20.82 -3.29
CA VAL A 293 11.34 19.67 -2.71
C VAL A 293 10.65 19.26 -1.42
N THR A 294 10.27 18.00 -1.31
CA THR A 294 9.61 17.44 -0.12
C THR A 294 10.46 16.32 0.45
N LEU A 295 10.79 16.39 1.73
CA LEU A 295 11.38 15.29 2.48
C LEU A 295 10.27 14.58 3.26
N THR A 296 10.18 13.24 3.15
CA THR A 296 9.13 12.42 3.75
C THR A 296 9.67 11.06 4.20
N HIS A 297 8.96 10.34 5.03
CA HIS A 297 9.24 8.93 5.34
C HIS A 297 8.55 8.03 4.30
N GLY A 298 9.14 6.84 4.07
CA GLY A 298 8.64 5.82 3.14
C GLY A 298 9.35 5.82 1.79
N ALA A 299 9.04 4.79 1.00
CA ALA A 299 9.66 4.55 -0.29
C ALA A 299 8.64 4.05 -1.33
N ASP A 300 7.97 2.93 -1.05
CA ASP A 300 7.17 2.18 -2.03
C ASP A 300 5.93 2.95 -2.54
N GLU A 301 5.33 3.81 -1.72
CA GLU A 301 4.13 4.58 -2.01
C GLU A 301 4.40 5.96 -2.64
N ILE A 302 5.66 6.36 -2.80
CA ILE A 302 5.99 7.72 -3.24
C ILE A 302 5.47 8.00 -4.65
N ALA A 303 5.63 7.07 -5.58
CA ALA A 303 5.08 7.24 -6.93
C ALA A 303 3.54 7.35 -6.94
N GLN A 304 2.85 6.65 -6.03
CA GLN A 304 1.40 6.73 -5.85
C GLN A 304 0.97 8.12 -5.37
N THR A 305 1.64 8.64 -4.34
CA THR A 305 1.36 9.97 -3.77
C THR A 305 1.75 11.10 -4.73
N LEU A 306 2.85 10.95 -5.50
CA LEU A 306 3.23 11.88 -6.55
C LEU A 306 2.20 11.91 -7.68
N LEU A 307 1.66 10.77 -8.09
CA LEU A 307 0.57 10.73 -9.08
C LEU A 307 -0.64 11.53 -8.59
N ALA A 308 -1.06 11.33 -7.34
CA ALA A 308 -2.15 12.10 -6.75
C ALA A 308 -1.83 13.60 -6.70
N ALA A 309 -0.61 13.98 -6.31
CA ALA A 309 -0.16 15.38 -6.31
C ALA A 309 -0.21 16.00 -7.71
N CYS A 310 0.27 15.29 -8.73
CA CYS A 310 0.25 15.77 -10.12
C CYS A 310 -1.17 16.00 -10.63
N VAL A 311 -2.09 15.07 -10.35
CA VAL A 311 -3.50 15.21 -10.76
C VAL A 311 -4.16 16.36 -10.02
N SER A 312 -3.94 16.48 -8.71
CA SER A 312 -4.45 17.58 -7.88
C SER A 312 -3.97 18.94 -8.38
N GLU A 313 -2.68 19.05 -8.70
CA GLU A 313 -2.05 20.25 -9.22
C GLU A 313 -2.62 20.65 -10.60
N GLN A 314 -2.75 19.69 -11.54
CA GLN A 314 -3.32 19.92 -12.86
C GLN A 314 -4.78 20.38 -12.82
N GLN A 315 -5.54 19.94 -11.82
CA GLN A 315 -6.93 20.31 -11.64
C GLN A 315 -7.14 21.53 -10.73
N GLY A 316 -6.06 22.12 -10.17
CA GLY A 316 -6.17 23.21 -9.20
C GLY A 316 -6.95 22.79 -7.94
N PHE A 317 -6.80 21.54 -7.50
CA PHE A 317 -7.51 20.96 -6.36
C PHE A 317 -6.53 20.66 -5.21
N SER A 318 -6.92 21.01 -3.99
CA SER A 318 -6.18 20.70 -2.76
C SER A 318 -7.11 20.00 -1.80
N PRO A 319 -7.01 18.66 -1.61
CA PRO A 319 -7.90 17.92 -0.72
C PRO A 319 -7.82 18.44 0.72
N ARG A 320 -8.98 18.71 1.31
CA ARG A 320 -9.11 19.04 2.74
C ARG A 320 -9.33 17.74 3.49
N VAL A 321 -8.38 17.38 4.36
CA VAL A 321 -8.39 16.09 5.06
C VAL A 321 -8.59 16.30 6.56
N PHE A 322 -9.67 15.73 7.10
CA PHE A 322 -9.85 15.58 8.54
C PHE A 322 -9.27 14.22 8.97
N VAL A 323 -8.42 14.23 9.99
CA VAL A 323 -7.78 13.01 10.50
C VAL A 323 -8.48 12.58 11.80
N ALA A 324 -9.08 11.40 11.76
CA ALA A 324 -9.74 10.78 12.92
C ALA A 324 -8.98 9.54 13.37
N TYR A 325 -8.70 9.43 14.66
CA TYR A 325 -8.07 8.28 15.28
C TYR A 325 -9.09 7.45 16.05
N ALA A 326 -9.08 6.13 15.84
CA ALA A 326 -9.90 5.21 16.63
C ALA A 326 -9.59 5.30 18.14
N GLU A 327 -8.32 5.54 18.47
CA GLU A 327 -7.84 5.84 19.82
C GLU A 327 -6.96 7.10 19.75
N PRO A 328 -7.18 8.13 20.57
CA PRO A 328 -6.34 9.33 20.56
C PRO A 328 -4.85 9.05 20.74
N ALA A 329 -4.50 8.03 21.54
CA ALA A 329 -3.12 7.61 21.75
C ALA A 329 -2.44 7.05 20.48
N ALA A 330 -3.21 6.64 19.46
CA ALA A 330 -2.65 6.14 18.20
C ALA A 330 -1.85 7.22 17.46
N ALA A 331 -2.23 8.48 17.57
CA ALA A 331 -1.54 9.60 16.94
C ALA A 331 -0.06 9.68 17.31
N ALA A 332 0.27 9.49 18.59
CA ALA A 332 1.64 9.58 19.10
C ALA A 332 2.45 8.27 18.96
N ARG A 333 1.85 7.17 18.49
CA ARG A 333 2.58 5.91 18.32
C ARG A 333 3.60 6.00 17.22
N VAL A 334 4.79 5.48 17.48
CA VAL A 334 5.81 5.20 16.46
C VAL A 334 5.70 3.71 16.14
N MET A 335 5.23 3.42 14.93
CA MET A 335 5.06 2.03 14.47
C MET A 335 6.42 1.44 14.03
N PRO A 336 6.55 0.11 13.89
CA PRO A 336 7.79 -0.50 13.41
C PRO A 336 8.26 0.11 12.09
N TYR A 337 9.57 0.22 11.93
CA TYR A 337 10.26 0.78 10.75
C TYR A 337 10.00 2.26 10.47
N MET A 338 9.43 2.99 11.45
CA MET A 338 9.18 4.42 11.33
C MET A 338 10.08 5.22 12.26
N ALA A 339 10.54 6.39 11.80
CA ALA A 339 11.33 7.32 12.59
C ALA A 339 10.45 8.34 13.36
N VAL A 340 9.19 8.49 12.97
CA VAL A 340 8.26 9.47 13.53
C VAL A 340 6.90 8.83 13.85
N SER A 341 6.05 9.57 14.55
CA SER A 341 4.72 9.11 14.94
C SER A 341 3.78 8.93 13.74
N VAL A 342 2.70 8.21 13.97
CA VAL A 342 1.59 8.04 13.01
C VAL A 342 1.05 9.41 12.56
N ASP A 343 0.88 10.35 13.49
CA ASP A 343 0.35 11.69 13.19
C ASP A 343 1.31 12.50 12.31
N ALA A 344 2.60 12.51 12.65
CA ALA A 344 3.63 13.20 11.85
C ALA A 344 3.73 12.62 10.43
N THR A 345 3.71 11.27 10.29
CA THR A 345 3.68 10.60 8.99
C THR A 345 2.44 10.99 8.20
N THR A 346 1.28 11.04 8.86
CA THR A 346 0.02 11.42 8.22
C THR A 346 0.08 12.85 7.67
N ASP A 347 0.60 13.80 8.43
CA ASP A 347 0.78 15.17 7.98
C ASP A 347 1.74 15.30 6.78
N GLU A 348 2.82 14.52 6.77
CA GLU A 348 3.74 14.47 5.63
C GLU A 348 3.02 13.99 4.37
N LYS A 349 2.23 12.92 4.47
CA LYS A 349 1.52 12.36 3.30
C LYS A 349 0.38 13.25 2.81
N ILE A 350 -0.33 13.93 3.71
CA ILE A 350 -1.34 14.94 3.32
C ILE A 350 -0.68 16.07 2.51
N ARG A 351 0.46 16.59 2.97
CA ARG A 351 1.20 17.61 2.21
C ARG A 351 1.73 17.08 0.87
N LEU A 352 2.20 15.82 0.85
CA LEU A 352 2.77 15.20 -0.34
C LEU A 352 1.75 15.05 -1.47
N ILE A 353 0.49 14.69 -1.18
CA ILE A 353 -0.59 14.65 -2.19
C ILE A 353 -1.12 16.05 -2.59
N GLY A 354 -0.54 17.14 -2.07
CA GLY A 354 -1.01 18.50 -2.31
C GLY A 354 -2.23 18.90 -1.48
N GLY A 355 -2.57 18.12 -0.45
CA GLY A 355 -3.68 18.36 0.46
C GLY A 355 -3.33 19.26 1.65
N ARG A 356 -4.34 19.54 2.46
CA ARG A 356 -4.21 20.23 3.74
C ARG A 356 -5.10 19.62 4.80
N ARG A 357 -4.61 19.58 6.05
CA ARG A 357 -5.40 19.14 7.20
C ARG A 357 -6.43 20.19 7.59
N VAL A 358 -7.58 19.76 8.08
CA VAL A 358 -8.65 20.60 8.64
C VAL A 358 -9.05 20.08 10.02
N ASP A 359 -9.65 20.96 10.82
CA ASP A 359 -9.93 20.69 12.25
C ASP A 359 -11.27 20.01 12.49
N THR A 360 -12.19 20.08 11.52
CA THR A 360 -13.53 19.50 11.65
C THR A 360 -13.88 18.60 10.46
N PRO A 361 -14.66 17.53 10.66
CA PRO A 361 -15.10 16.67 9.57
C PRO A 361 -16.08 17.40 8.62
N GLU A 362 -16.74 18.46 9.06
CA GLU A 362 -17.64 19.29 8.25
C GLU A 362 -16.88 20.04 7.17
N ASP A 363 -15.69 20.55 7.49
CA ASP A 363 -14.82 21.29 6.56
C ASP A 363 -14.03 20.37 5.61
N ALA A 364 -14.07 19.06 5.84
CA ALA A 364 -13.27 18.10 5.09
C ALA A 364 -13.95 17.64 3.79
N ASP A 365 -13.12 17.47 2.75
CA ASP A 365 -13.49 16.73 1.54
C ASP A 365 -13.32 15.22 1.78
N LEU A 366 -12.43 14.83 2.69
CA LEU A 366 -12.08 13.47 3.04
C LEU A 366 -11.89 13.31 4.54
N VAL A 367 -12.47 12.28 5.13
CA VAL A 367 -12.12 11.80 6.47
C VAL A 367 -11.12 10.67 6.34
N LEU A 368 -9.91 10.85 6.86
CA LEU A 368 -8.93 9.78 7.02
C LEU A 368 -9.09 9.16 8.41
N TYR A 369 -9.64 7.97 8.47
CA TYR A 369 -9.86 7.24 9.71
C TYR A 369 -8.72 6.26 9.94
N LEU A 370 -7.95 6.47 11.01
CA LEU A 370 -6.78 5.67 11.34
C LEU A 370 -7.03 4.80 12.59
N ILE A 371 -6.68 3.54 12.46
CA ILE A 371 -6.48 2.64 13.59
C ILE A 371 -5.03 2.15 13.58
N ALA A 372 -4.37 2.19 14.74
CA ALA A 372 -3.04 1.64 14.94
C ALA A 372 -3.11 0.64 16.10
N SER A 373 -3.51 -0.58 15.78
CA SER A 373 -3.74 -1.63 16.77
C SER A 373 -2.43 -2.24 17.27
N ASP A 374 -2.44 -2.56 18.57
CA ASP A 374 -1.42 -3.36 19.24
C ASP A 374 -2.18 -4.44 20.03
N ALA A 375 -2.01 -5.72 19.66
CA ALA A 375 -2.73 -6.85 20.28
C ALA A 375 -2.51 -6.97 21.79
N GLU A 376 -1.36 -6.47 22.28
CA GLU A 376 -1.04 -6.45 23.71
C GLU A 376 -1.79 -5.35 24.47
N LYS A 377 -2.23 -4.30 23.78
CA LYS A 377 -2.79 -3.06 24.38
C LYS A 377 -4.15 -2.66 23.83
N GLY A 378 -4.60 -3.26 22.72
CA GLY A 378 -5.87 -2.91 22.09
C GLY A 378 -7.05 -3.64 22.70
N SER A 379 -8.01 -2.92 23.28
CA SER A 379 -9.23 -3.55 23.76
C SER A 379 -10.18 -3.88 22.59
N LEU A 380 -10.88 -5.00 22.71
CA LEU A 380 -11.97 -5.34 21.79
C LEU A 380 -13.05 -4.24 21.75
N ASP A 381 -13.26 -3.57 22.88
CA ASP A 381 -14.23 -2.47 23.04
C ASP A 381 -13.83 -1.24 22.22
N ALA A 382 -12.54 -0.86 22.20
CA ALA A 382 -12.06 0.26 21.40
C ALA A 382 -12.26 0.00 19.89
N ARG A 383 -11.98 -1.22 19.42
CA ARG A 383 -12.23 -1.62 18.03
C ARG A 383 -13.72 -1.69 17.71
N ALA A 384 -14.55 -2.12 18.67
CA ALA A 384 -16.00 -2.12 18.50
C ALA A 384 -16.56 -0.69 18.41
N ALA A 385 -16.04 0.25 19.21
CA ALA A 385 -16.37 1.67 19.13
C ALA A 385 -15.91 2.28 17.79
N ALA A 386 -14.71 1.91 17.31
CA ALA A 386 -14.19 2.33 16.01
C ALA A 386 -15.10 1.90 14.85
N CYS A 387 -15.60 0.65 14.86
CA CYS A 387 -16.59 0.20 13.86
C CYS A 387 -17.86 1.07 13.87
N THR A 388 -18.36 1.42 15.04
CA THR A 388 -19.56 2.26 15.18
C THR A 388 -19.33 3.68 14.67
N ALA A 389 -18.18 4.28 14.99
CA ALA A 389 -17.80 5.59 14.49
C ALA A 389 -17.66 5.61 12.96
N LEU A 390 -17.00 4.59 12.40
CA LEU A 390 -16.83 4.45 10.95
C LEU A 390 -18.18 4.26 10.23
N SER A 391 -19.09 3.45 10.79
CA SER A 391 -20.46 3.30 10.27
C SER A 391 -21.18 4.64 10.22
N GLY A 392 -21.08 5.44 11.28
CA GLY A 392 -21.70 6.77 11.30
C GLY A 392 -21.11 7.78 10.29
N LEU A 393 -19.86 7.64 9.87
CA LEU A 393 -19.27 8.45 8.80
C LEU A 393 -19.83 8.03 7.43
N VAL A 394 -19.90 6.75 7.17
CA VAL A 394 -20.43 6.19 5.92
C VAL A 394 -21.92 6.46 5.76
N GLU A 395 -22.70 6.37 6.84
CA GLU A 395 -24.14 6.71 6.86
C GLU A 395 -24.39 8.19 6.54
N ARG A 396 -23.47 9.08 6.91
CA ARG A 396 -23.52 10.51 6.57
C ARG A 396 -22.94 10.82 5.18
N GLU A 397 -22.64 9.79 4.39
CA GLU A 397 -22.07 9.91 3.03
C GLU A 397 -20.78 10.74 2.94
N LYS A 398 -20.01 10.78 4.05
CA LYS A 398 -18.70 11.44 4.05
C LYS A 398 -17.68 10.54 3.35
N PRO A 399 -16.95 11.03 2.32
CA PRO A 399 -15.84 10.29 1.75
C PRO A 399 -14.86 9.91 2.85
N THR A 400 -14.66 8.60 3.02
CA THR A 400 -13.89 8.07 4.16
C THR A 400 -12.86 7.06 3.69
N ALA A 401 -11.59 7.32 4.01
CA ALA A 401 -10.48 6.39 3.83
C ALA A 401 -10.16 5.72 5.15
N LEU A 402 -10.05 4.40 5.16
CA LEU A 402 -9.65 3.60 6.33
C LEU A 402 -8.19 3.18 6.21
N VAL A 403 -7.37 3.56 7.19
CA VAL A 403 -6.01 3.05 7.38
C VAL A 403 -6.00 2.11 8.58
N ASP A 404 -5.85 0.81 8.32
CA ASP A 404 -5.99 -0.28 9.30
C ASP A 404 -4.62 -0.86 9.69
N LEU A 405 -3.83 -0.06 10.45
CA LEU A 405 -2.50 -0.45 10.89
C LEU A 405 -2.56 -1.46 12.02
N SER A 406 -1.66 -2.45 11.95
CA SER A 406 -1.41 -3.38 13.04
C SER A 406 0.09 -3.49 13.31
N LYS A 407 0.49 -3.66 14.58
CA LYS A 407 1.89 -3.79 14.97
C LYS A 407 2.50 -5.11 14.49
N HIS A 408 1.69 -6.15 14.42
CA HIS A 408 2.09 -7.49 14.00
C HIS A 408 1.23 -7.99 12.83
N PHE A 409 1.71 -9.02 12.13
CA PHE A 409 0.93 -9.72 11.11
C PHE A 409 -0.04 -10.73 11.77
N ASP A 410 -0.93 -10.25 12.64
CA ASP A 410 -1.96 -11.05 13.31
C ASP A 410 -3.34 -10.61 12.83
N ALA A 411 -4.09 -11.55 12.25
CA ALA A 411 -5.44 -11.32 11.72
C ALA A 411 -6.47 -10.81 12.74
N ARG A 412 -6.15 -10.85 14.02
CA ARG A 412 -7.02 -10.35 15.11
C ARG A 412 -6.81 -8.87 15.43
N GLU A 413 -5.68 -8.29 15.00
CA GLU A 413 -5.36 -6.88 15.27
C GLU A 413 -6.16 -5.90 14.40
N PRO A 414 -6.33 -6.13 13.07
CA PRO A 414 -7.03 -5.20 12.19
C PRO A 414 -8.51 -5.00 12.56
N LEU A 415 -9.07 -3.91 12.07
CA LEU A 415 -10.48 -3.60 12.21
C LEU A 415 -11.36 -4.44 11.27
N LEU A 416 -10.82 -4.81 10.12
CA LEU A 416 -11.56 -5.44 9.02
C LEU A 416 -12.35 -6.69 9.43
N PRO A 417 -11.85 -7.63 10.28
CA PRO A 417 -12.65 -8.77 10.74
C PRO A 417 -13.92 -8.37 11.47
N LEU A 418 -13.88 -7.29 12.25
CA LEU A 418 -15.05 -6.79 12.97
C LEU A 418 -16.04 -6.09 12.02
N LEU A 419 -15.54 -5.41 11.00
CA LEU A 419 -16.37 -4.81 9.95
C LEU A 419 -17.11 -5.89 9.16
N LEU A 420 -16.41 -6.94 8.73
CA LEU A 420 -17.01 -8.09 8.05
C LEU A 420 -18.06 -8.81 8.90
N ALA A 421 -17.77 -9.01 10.20
CA ALA A 421 -18.71 -9.65 11.12
C ALA A 421 -19.98 -8.81 11.39
N ARG A 422 -19.97 -7.53 11.06
CA ARG A 422 -21.10 -6.59 11.20
C ARG A 422 -21.76 -6.25 9.87
N ASP A 423 -21.44 -6.96 8.81
CA ASP A 423 -21.91 -6.65 7.46
C ASP A 423 -21.69 -5.18 7.04
N PHE A 424 -20.61 -4.56 7.53
CA PHE A 424 -20.26 -3.18 7.17
C PHE A 424 -20.04 -3.08 5.65
N PRO A 425 -20.63 -2.07 4.97
CA PRO A 425 -20.54 -1.93 3.52
C PRO A 425 -19.15 -1.43 3.10
N LEU A 426 -18.19 -2.33 2.90
CA LEU A 426 -16.81 -1.98 2.53
C LEU A 426 -16.74 -1.20 1.22
N THR A 427 -17.66 -1.45 0.29
CA THR A 427 -17.82 -0.69 -0.98
C THR A 427 -18.21 0.78 -0.80
N ARG A 428 -18.52 1.21 0.42
CA ARG A 428 -18.79 2.62 0.74
C ARG A 428 -17.55 3.38 1.25
N LEU A 429 -16.43 2.69 1.45
CA LEU A 429 -15.17 3.35 1.73
C LEU A 429 -14.63 3.98 0.44
N THR A 430 -14.03 5.15 0.56
CA THR A 430 -13.34 5.82 -0.55
C THR A 430 -11.97 5.19 -0.79
N ALA A 431 -11.32 4.71 0.27
CA ALA A 431 -10.02 4.03 0.21
C ALA A 431 -9.83 3.08 1.41
N TYR A 432 -8.97 2.09 1.22
CA TYR A 432 -8.52 1.18 2.27
C TYR A 432 -7.04 0.86 2.10
N ALA A 433 -6.27 0.90 3.18
CA ALA A 433 -4.92 0.34 3.22
C ALA A 433 -4.55 -0.14 4.61
N GLY A 434 -3.81 -1.24 4.70
CA GLY A 434 -3.37 -1.86 5.96
C GLY A 434 -2.03 -2.60 5.84
N TRP A 435 -1.23 -2.29 4.81
CA TRP A 435 -0.02 -3.04 4.50
C TRP A 435 1.26 -2.36 4.99
N ASN A 436 2.27 -3.19 5.26
CA ASN A 436 3.66 -2.83 5.55
C ASN A 436 3.81 -1.76 6.65
N THR A 437 4.34 -0.58 6.33
CA THR A 437 4.63 0.50 7.28
C THR A 437 3.51 1.54 7.33
N THR A 438 3.55 2.43 8.33
CA THR A 438 2.61 3.55 8.43
C THR A 438 2.64 4.41 7.17
N SER A 439 3.82 4.74 6.64
CA SER A 439 3.93 5.58 5.45
C SER A 439 3.33 4.91 4.21
N ASN A 440 3.57 3.61 4.02
CA ASN A 440 2.99 2.86 2.91
C ASN A 440 1.46 2.87 2.97
N ALA A 441 0.88 2.52 4.11
CA ALA A 441 -0.57 2.44 4.25
C ALA A 441 -1.24 3.82 4.15
N VAL A 442 -0.73 4.84 4.88
CA VAL A 442 -1.28 6.20 4.85
C VAL A 442 -1.13 6.82 3.46
N GLY A 443 0.05 6.67 2.84
CA GLY A 443 0.32 7.21 1.50
C GLY A 443 -0.58 6.58 0.43
N THR A 444 -0.74 5.25 0.45
CA THR A 444 -1.61 4.53 -0.49
C THR A 444 -3.07 4.94 -0.33
N ALA A 445 -3.61 4.97 0.90
CA ALA A 445 -5.00 5.35 1.15
C ALA A 445 -5.28 6.82 0.76
N LEU A 446 -4.35 7.73 1.05
CA LEU A 446 -4.48 9.14 0.66
C LEU A 446 -4.38 9.33 -0.85
N ALA A 447 -3.49 8.59 -1.54
CA ALA A 447 -3.38 8.64 -2.98
C ALA A 447 -4.68 8.14 -3.65
N GLU A 448 -5.20 6.99 -3.23
CA GLU A 448 -6.47 6.43 -3.71
C GLU A 448 -7.62 7.42 -3.51
N ALA A 449 -7.82 7.89 -2.26
CA ALA A 449 -8.92 8.80 -1.94
C ALA A 449 -8.81 10.15 -2.67
N SER A 450 -7.60 10.72 -2.79
CA SER A 450 -7.39 11.98 -3.50
C SER A 450 -7.73 11.85 -4.99
N LEU A 451 -7.34 10.75 -5.64
CA LEU A 451 -7.65 10.48 -7.04
C LEU A 451 -9.14 10.20 -7.25
N ALA A 452 -9.80 9.50 -6.31
CA ALA A 452 -11.25 9.30 -6.33
C ALA A 452 -12.00 10.64 -6.22
N LEU A 453 -11.57 11.56 -5.36
CA LEU A 453 -12.15 12.90 -5.26
C LEU A 453 -11.89 13.73 -6.53
N ALA A 454 -10.69 13.62 -7.10
CA ALA A 454 -10.36 14.30 -8.35
C ALA A 454 -11.24 13.84 -9.53
N ALA A 455 -11.59 12.55 -9.57
CA ALA A 455 -12.49 11.98 -10.59
C ALA A 455 -13.95 12.46 -10.47
N GLN A 456 -14.34 13.10 -9.35
CA GLN A 456 -15.71 13.56 -9.07
C GLN A 456 -15.92 15.06 -9.37
N ARG A 457 -14.92 15.75 -9.87
CA ARG A 457 -14.99 17.19 -10.10
C ARG A 457 -16.11 17.57 -11.10
N PRO A 458 -16.67 18.78 -10.99
CA PRO A 458 -17.83 19.20 -11.80
C PRO A 458 -17.62 19.14 -13.31
N ASP A 459 -16.38 19.31 -13.77
CA ASP A 459 -15.97 19.24 -15.18
C ASP A 459 -15.81 17.81 -15.72
N THR A 460 -15.91 16.79 -14.85
CA THR A 460 -15.83 15.38 -15.23
C THR A 460 -17.17 14.89 -15.76
N SER A 461 -17.20 14.21 -16.92
CA SER A 461 -18.43 13.66 -17.48
C SER A 461 -19.00 12.53 -16.61
N LYS A 462 -20.31 12.27 -16.75
CA LYS A 462 -20.98 11.18 -16.01
C LYS A 462 -20.28 9.83 -16.22
N GLU A 463 -19.96 9.54 -17.45
CA GLU A 463 -19.31 8.30 -17.81
C GLU A 463 -17.89 8.18 -17.23
N GLN A 464 -17.16 9.28 -17.14
CA GLN A 464 -15.85 9.31 -16.52
C GLN A 464 -15.93 9.06 -15.01
N ARG A 465 -16.94 9.63 -14.34
CA ARG A 465 -17.22 9.38 -12.93
C ARG A 465 -17.56 7.92 -12.68
N GLU A 466 -18.39 7.30 -13.56
CA GLU A 466 -18.73 5.89 -13.49
C GLU A 466 -17.47 5.01 -13.65
N ALA A 467 -16.66 5.28 -14.66
CA ALA A 467 -15.40 4.55 -14.88
C ALA A 467 -14.42 4.75 -13.71
N GLY A 468 -14.30 5.97 -13.20
CA GLY A 468 -13.49 6.28 -12.02
C GLY A 468 -13.97 5.54 -10.75
N ALA A 469 -15.29 5.49 -10.53
CA ALA A 469 -15.87 4.77 -9.39
C ALA A 469 -15.60 3.26 -9.48
N MET A 470 -15.74 2.66 -10.66
CA MET A 470 -15.41 1.24 -10.88
C MET A 470 -13.92 0.96 -10.73
N ALA A 471 -13.05 1.85 -11.21
CA ALA A 471 -11.60 1.72 -11.06
C ALA A 471 -11.18 1.86 -9.58
N ASN A 472 -11.78 2.81 -8.86
CA ASN A 472 -11.56 2.97 -7.42
C ASN A 472 -11.97 1.71 -6.66
N GLU A 473 -13.16 1.21 -6.93
CA GLU A 473 -13.66 -0.01 -6.27
C GLU A 473 -12.78 -1.23 -6.61
N THR A 474 -12.27 -1.32 -7.84
CA THR A 474 -11.33 -2.38 -8.23
C THR A 474 -10.04 -2.31 -7.41
N PHE A 475 -9.50 -1.12 -7.20
CA PHE A 475 -8.29 -0.93 -6.38
C PHE A 475 -8.56 -1.21 -4.91
N LEU A 476 -9.66 -0.68 -4.36
CA LEU A 476 -10.12 -0.93 -2.99
C LEU A 476 -10.22 -2.44 -2.69
N GLN A 477 -10.87 -3.20 -3.58
CA GLN A 477 -11.00 -4.65 -3.41
C GLN A 477 -9.64 -5.35 -3.50
N GLY A 478 -8.75 -4.88 -4.37
CA GLY A 478 -7.36 -5.33 -4.42
C GLY A 478 -6.64 -5.13 -3.08
N ARG A 479 -6.78 -3.95 -2.47
CA ARG A 479 -6.19 -3.65 -1.15
C ARG A 479 -6.76 -4.52 -0.04
N ILE A 480 -8.07 -4.76 -0.03
CA ILE A 480 -8.70 -5.66 0.95
C ILE A 480 -8.16 -7.08 0.82
N LEU A 481 -8.06 -7.60 -0.42
CA LEU A 481 -7.56 -8.95 -0.67
C LEU A 481 -6.08 -9.10 -0.31
N GLU A 482 -5.25 -8.11 -0.58
CA GLU A 482 -3.82 -8.15 -0.29
C GLU A 482 -3.51 -7.79 1.16
N ASP A 483 -3.94 -6.61 1.62
CA ASP A 483 -3.52 -6.05 2.91
C ASP A 483 -4.12 -6.81 4.10
N TYR A 484 -5.30 -7.39 3.92
CA TYR A 484 -5.94 -8.17 4.96
C TYR A 484 -5.87 -9.68 4.69
N PHE A 485 -6.55 -10.18 3.62
CA PHE A 485 -6.65 -11.63 3.45
C PHE A 485 -5.29 -12.29 3.25
N TYR A 486 -4.41 -11.69 2.45
CA TYR A 486 -3.06 -12.23 2.30
C TYR A 486 -2.18 -11.92 3.51
N LEU A 487 -1.90 -10.66 3.79
CA LEU A 487 -0.88 -10.26 4.76
C LEU A 487 -1.24 -10.59 6.21
N LYS A 488 -2.54 -10.70 6.55
CA LYS A 488 -2.96 -10.98 7.93
C LYS A 488 -3.45 -12.41 8.14
N GLU A 489 -3.99 -13.07 7.10
CA GLU A 489 -4.55 -14.41 7.25
C GLU A 489 -3.74 -15.51 6.53
N ASP A 490 -3.11 -15.23 5.38
CA ASP A 490 -2.53 -16.27 4.53
C ASP A 490 -1.01 -16.41 4.62
N ILE A 491 -0.26 -15.34 4.82
CA ILE A 491 1.21 -15.38 4.84
C ILE A 491 1.74 -16.32 5.92
N ASP A 492 1.20 -16.27 7.13
CA ASP A 492 1.61 -17.13 8.24
C ASP A 492 1.34 -18.62 8.02
N PRO A 493 0.16 -19.07 7.55
CA PRO A 493 -0.06 -20.45 7.14
C PRO A 493 0.90 -20.94 6.06
N ILE A 494 1.23 -20.10 5.05
CA ILE A 494 2.20 -20.43 4.00
C ILE A 494 3.59 -20.62 4.62
N ASN A 495 4.07 -19.65 5.41
CA ASN A 495 5.36 -19.72 6.07
C ASN A 495 5.46 -20.89 7.06
N ARG A 496 4.38 -21.24 7.78
CA ARG A 496 4.35 -22.44 8.65
C ARG A 496 4.43 -23.73 7.84
N ALA A 497 3.81 -23.78 6.67
CA ALA A 497 3.88 -24.95 5.81
C ALA A 497 5.30 -25.14 5.24
N LEU A 498 5.96 -24.06 4.82
CA LEU A 498 7.36 -24.06 4.40
C LEU A 498 8.29 -24.58 5.53
N ARG A 499 8.16 -24.07 6.75
CA ARG A 499 8.93 -24.56 7.91
C ARG A 499 8.71 -26.05 8.18
N LYS A 500 7.46 -26.53 8.10
CA LYS A 500 7.14 -27.96 8.26
C LYS A 500 7.75 -28.84 7.16
N ALA A 501 7.94 -28.27 5.97
CA ALA A 501 8.62 -28.95 4.87
C ALA A 501 10.17 -28.91 4.97
N GLY A 502 10.72 -28.29 6.03
CA GLY A 502 12.15 -28.27 6.30
C GLY A 502 12.89 -27.03 5.82
N TYR A 503 12.19 -26.04 5.28
CA TYR A 503 12.80 -24.76 4.89
C TYR A 503 12.99 -23.86 6.11
N THR A 504 14.22 -23.48 6.42
CA THR A 504 14.58 -22.64 7.57
C THR A 504 14.30 -21.16 7.31
N ASN A 505 14.61 -20.69 6.10
CA ASN A 505 14.22 -19.37 5.64
C ASN A 505 12.87 -19.47 4.91
N THR A 506 11.82 -18.91 5.49
CA THR A 506 10.48 -18.89 4.91
C THR A 506 10.13 -17.55 4.26
N ALA A 507 10.98 -16.54 4.42
CA ALA A 507 10.82 -15.26 3.73
C ALA A 507 11.22 -15.39 2.26
N ASP A 508 12.31 -16.13 1.95
CA ASP A 508 12.78 -16.36 0.60
C ASP A 508 12.29 -17.69 0.05
N LEU A 509 11.88 -17.69 -1.21
CA LEU A 509 11.41 -18.85 -1.94
C LEU A 509 12.49 -19.35 -2.90
N ASP A 510 12.66 -20.65 -2.95
CA ASP A 510 13.51 -21.32 -3.92
C ASP A 510 12.69 -21.54 -5.21
N LEU A 511 13.14 -20.93 -6.33
CA LEU A 511 12.46 -20.98 -7.61
C LEU A 511 12.32 -22.41 -8.17
N GLU A 512 13.30 -23.29 -7.88
CA GLU A 512 13.32 -24.66 -8.36
C GLU A 512 12.47 -25.61 -7.50
N HIS A 513 12.43 -25.41 -6.19
CA HIS A 513 11.88 -26.39 -5.26
C HIS A 513 10.54 -26.01 -4.65
N ASN A 514 10.39 -24.79 -4.09
CA ASN A 514 9.20 -24.46 -3.30
C ASN A 514 8.34 -23.32 -3.85
N HIS A 515 8.83 -22.47 -4.74
CA HIS A 515 8.10 -21.32 -5.28
C HIS A 515 6.75 -21.71 -5.91
N ARG A 516 6.75 -22.71 -6.80
CA ARG A 516 5.51 -23.19 -7.47
C ARG A 516 4.50 -23.75 -6.47
N TRP A 517 4.99 -24.46 -5.47
CA TRP A 517 4.15 -25.04 -4.42
C TRP A 517 3.56 -23.96 -3.51
N ALA A 518 4.36 -23.00 -3.07
CA ALA A 518 3.90 -21.85 -2.29
C ALA A 518 2.87 -21.02 -3.06
N THR A 519 3.12 -20.76 -4.36
CA THR A 519 2.17 -20.06 -5.24
C THR A 519 0.84 -20.81 -5.38
N ALA A 520 0.88 -22.13 -5.57
CA ALA A 520 -0.34 -22.93 -5.64
C ALA A 520 -1.11 -22.96 -4.30
N MET A 521 -0.40 -22.86 -3.17
CA MET A 521 -1.02 -22.74 -1.84
C MET A 521 -1.69 -21.37 -1.68
N LEU A 522 -1.00 -20.29 -2.05
CA LEU A 522 -1.55 -18.92 -2.08
C LEU A 522 -2.85 -18.87 -2.88
N GLN A 523 -2.82 -19.34 -4.12
CA GLN A 523 -3.98 -19.30 -5.02
C GLN A 523 -5.18 -20.07 -4.47
N ARG A 524 -4.96 -21.27 -3.91
CA ARG A 524 -6.06 -22.06 -3.30
C ARG A 524 -6.66 -21.36 -2.08
N ARG A 525 -5.84 -20.75 -1.22
CA ARG A 525 -6.32 -20.08 -0.01
C ARG A 525 -7.10 -18.82 -0.38
N LEU A 526 -6.56 -18.00 -1.25
CA LEU A 526 -7.21 -16.79 -1.73
C LEU A 526 -8.53 -17.11 -2.44
N ALA A 527 -8.57 -18.14 -3.29
CA ALA A 527 -9.81 -18.56 -3.95
C ALA A 527 -10.89 -19.00 -2.95
N ALA A 528 -10.52 -19.72 -1.88
CA ALA A 528 -11.43 -20.11 -0.83
C ALA A 528 -11.99 -18.90 -0.05
N GLN A 529 -11.15 -17.93 0.26
CA GLN A 529 -11.56 -16.70 0.94
C GLN A 529 -12.48 -15.85 0.05
N ILE A 530 -12.14 -15.67 -1.22
CA ILE A 530 -12.98 -14.95 -2.19
C ILE A 530 -14.34 -15.63 -2.34
N ALA A 531 -14.41 -16.97 -2.35
CA ALA A 531 -15.67 -17.69 -2.45
C ALA A 531 -16.63 -17.37 -1.28
N VAL A 532 -16.08 -17.12 -0.08
CA VAL A 532 -16.85 -16.68 1.09
C VAL A 532 -17.15 -15.19 1.03
N TYR A 533 -16.11 -14.37 0.79
CA TYR A 533 -16.20 -12.90 0.79
C TYR A 533 -17.23 -12.38 -0.20
N LYS A 534 -17.28 -12.92 -1.40
CA LYS A 534 -18.24 -12.50 -2.43
C LYS A 534 -19.71 -12.82 -2.11
N GLN A 535 -20.00 -13.56 -1.04
CA GLN A 535 -21.37 -13.78 -0.55
C GLN A 535 -21.77 -12.81 0.57
N THR A 536 -20.82 -12.02 1.09
CA THR A 536 -21.08 -11.08 2.18
C THR A 536 -21.83 -9.84 1.70
N ARG A 537 -22.63 -9.24 2.61
CA ARG A 537 -23.23 -7.93 2.38
C ARG A 537 -22.15 -6.84 2.26
N SER A 538 -21.00 -7.03 2.90
CA SER A 538 -19.89 -6.08 2.85
C SER A 538 -19.36 -5.83 1.44
N LEU A 539 -19.28 -6.87 0.57
CA LEU A 539 -18.91 -6.72 -0.84
C LEU A 539 -20.09 -6.32 -1.72
N ARG A 540 -21.29 -6.85 -1.44
CA ARG A 540 -22.46 -6.69 -2.33
C ARG A 540 -23.25 -5.41 -2.08
N ALA A 541 -22.90 -4.62 -1.06
CA ALA A 541 -23.59 -3.38 -0.78
C ALA A 541 -23.47 -2.42 -1.99
N PRO A 542 -24.58 -1.81 -2.42
CA PRO A 542 -24.52 -0.81 -3.47
C PRO A 542 -23.72 0.42 -3.04
N PHE A 543 -22.98 0.99 -3.97
CA PHE A 543 -22.20 2.22 -3.79
C PHE A 543 -22.59 3.26 -4.84
N PRO A 544 -22.55 4.56 -4.52
CA PRO A 544 -22.95 5.63 -5.44
C PRO A 544 -21.89 5.86 -6.51
N VAL A 545 -22.32 6.23 -7.71
CA VAL A 545 -21.47 6.94 -8.66
C VAL A 545 -21.49 8.41 -8.29
N PRO A 546 -20.40 8.97 -7.76
CA PRO A 546 -20.41 10.30 -7.17
C PRO A 546 -20.89 11.40 -8.13
N GLY A 547 -21.75 12.31 -7.64
CA GLY A 547 -22.32 13.39 -8.43
C GLY A 547 -23.34 12.93 -9.48
N THR A 548 -23.91 11.74 -9.30
CA THR A 548 -25.04 11.21 -10.10
C THR A 548 -26.04 10.51 -9.18
N ASP A 549 -27.23 10.17 -9.69
CA ASP A 549 -28.24 9.37 -8.99
C ASP A 549 -28.04 7.86 -9.18
N GLU A 550 -26.92 7.45 -9.79
CA GLU A 550 -26.68 6.05 -10.11
C GLU A 550 -26.01 5.29 -8.96
N MET A 551 -26.45 4.05 -8.78
CA MET A 551 -25.87 3.11 -7.82
C MET A 551 -25.31 1.91 -8.60
N LEU A 552 -24.08 1.52 -8.23
CA LEU A 552 -23.44 0.31 -8.71
C LEU A 552 -23.33 -0.72 -7.58
N ALA A 553 -23.25 -1.99 -7.95
CA ALA A 553 -22.94 -3.07 -7.01
C ALA A 553 -21.99 -4.08 -7.67
N ILE A 554 -21.19 -4.75 -6.84
CA ILE A 554 -20.36 -5.88 -7.28
C ILE A 554 -21.21 -7.15 -7.20
N TYR A 555 -21.44 -7.82 -8.33
CA TYR A 555 -22.19 -9.07 -8.37
C TYR A 555 -21.32 -10.32 -8.42
N ASP A 556 -20.06 -10.20 -8.86
CA ASP A 556 -19.04 -11.26 -8.79
C ASP A 556 -17.65 -10.64 -8.58
N LEU A 557 -16.74 -11.41 -7.98
CA LEU A 557 -15.34 -11.02 -7.77
C LEU A 557 -14.45 -12.20 -8.09
N ARG A 558 -13.46 -12.00 -8.94
CA ARG A 558 -12.37 -12.93 -9.22
C ARG A 558 -11.05 -12.28 -8.87
N ALA A 559 -10.04 -13.09 -8.60
CA ALA A 559 -8.67 -12.61 -8.49
C ALA A 559 -7.68 -13.70 -8.90
N SER A 560 -6.53 -13.24 -9.38
CA SER A 560 -5.33 -14.05 -9.55
C SER A 560 -4.21 -13.47 -8.70
N ALA A 561 -3.33 -14.34 -8.18
CA ALA A 561 -2.19 -13.91 -7.38
C ALA A 561 -0.98 -14.81 -7.63
N GLY A 562 0.20 -14.20 -7.49
CA GLY A 562 1.51 -14.86 -7.53
C GLY A 562 2.51 -14.10 -6.67
N PHE A 563 3.72 -14.62 -6.54
CA PHE A 563 4.81 -13.90 -5.90
C PHE A 563 5.61 -13.17 -6.99
N PRO A 564 5.72 -11.82 -6.92
CA PRO A 564 6.44 -11.02 -7.91
C PRO A 564 7.95 -11.26 -7.84
N TRP A 565 8.45 -11.48 -6.63
CA TRP A 565 9.81 -11.86 -6.31
C TRP A 565 9.83 -13.22 -5.59
N PRO A 566 10.98 -13.92 -5.52
CA PRO A 566 11.06 -15.21 -4.87
C PRO A 566 11.01 -15.08 -3.34
N ARG A 567 9.95 -14.49 -2.81
CA ARG A 567 9.70 -14.33 -1.37
C ARG A 567 8.22 -14.24 -1.05
N THR A 568 7.86 -14.53 0.20
CA THR A 568 6.46 -14.54 0.63
C THR A 568 5.95 -13.18 1.14
N PHE A 569 6.78 -12.14 1.16
CA PHE A 569 6.44 -10.88 1.80
C PHE A 569 5.33 -10.12 1.06
N GLU A 570 5.39 -10.04 -0.26
CA GLU A 570 4.37 -9.41 -1.10
C GLU A 570 3.83 -10.34 -2.17
N ILE A 571 2.65 -10.00 -2.71
CA ILE A 571 2.04 -10.70 -3.83
C ILE A 571 1.75 -9.75 -4.99
N ASP A 572 1.80 -10.29 -6.22
CA ASP A 572 1.23 -9.64 -7.40
C ASP A 572 -0.22 -10.11 -7.53
N LEU A 573 -1.16 -9.23 -7.16
CA LEU A 573 -2.58 -9.53 -7.11
C LEU A 573 -3.33 -8.69 -8.14
N THR A 574 -4.12 -9.37 -8.97
CA THR A 574 -5.10 -8.73 -9.87
C THR A 574 -6.50 -9.06 -9.41
N ALA A 575 -7.20 -8.09 -8.82
CA ALA A 575 -8.61 -8.17 -8.50
C ALA A 575 -9.46 -7.79 -9.73
N GLN A 576 -10.51 -8.54 -9.97
CA GLN A 576 -11.46 -8.32 -11.05
C GLN A 576 -12.90 -8.38 -10.53
N PRO A 577 -13.43 -7.28 -9.99
CA PRO A 577 -14.85 -7.17 -9.67
C PRO A 577 -15.67 -7.01 -10.94
N PHE A 578 -16.89 -7.55 -10.90
CA PHE A 578 -17.89 -7.45 -11.96
C PHE A 578 -19.03 -6.56 -11.45
N PHE A 579 -19.31 -5.50 -12.17
CA PHE A 579 -20.24 -4.46 -11.76
C PHE A 579 -21.59 -4.56 -12.46
N ALA A 580 -22.62 -4.12 -11.75
CA ALA A 580 -23.95 -3.94 -12.32
C ALA A 580 -24.59 -2.66 -11.78
N ARG A 581 -25.46 -2.03 -12.58
CA ARG A 581 -26.35 -0.97 -12.10
C ARG A 581 -27.45 -1.60 -11.27
N VAL A 582 -27.75 -0.96 -10.16
CA VAL A 582 -28.86 -1.30 -9.28
C VAL A 582 -30.04 -0.44 -9.71
N ALA A 583 -31.16 -1.09 -10.04
CA ALA A 583 -32.38 -0.34 -10.33
C ALA A 583 -32.80 0.47 -9.10
N PRO A 584 -33.27 1.71 -9.26
CA PRO A 584 -33.74 2.55 -8.15
C PRO A 584 -34.91 1.96 -7.37
#